data_32a472c38e579b1a22423dc099b15580
#
_entry.id   32a472c38e579b1a22423dc099b15580
#
_cell.length_a   1.000
_cell.length_b   1.000
_cell.length_c   1.000
_cell.angle_alpha   90.00
_cell.angle_beta   90.00
_cell.angle_gamma   90.00
#
_symmetry.space_group_name_H-M   'P 1'
#
loop_
_entity.id
_entity.type
_entity.pdbx_description
1 polymer ?
#
loop_
_entity_poly.entity_id
_entity_poly.type
_entity_poly.pdbx_seq_one_letter_code
_entity_poly.pdbx_strand_id
1 'polypeptide(L)'
;MVVNEDRFKAVVKEFMEGRGFRYSPIPERKDLTPDFQLFVYDEEYTVELKFKGLSPEENKAFSDAISEKGGDEKAFPIAYRNSFAISFEEGKRQIEAFDPERRSFRLLWLHATGTFSRAIYHNLRSTIFGTETFMSRDFDYTLTCYFFHESLFFTHKDIDGTIITNDDEDLQLCVNPYSKRYNDFIECKLCESF
;
A
#
# COMPACT_ATOMS: atom_id res chain seq x y z
N MET A 1 -14.08 -8.13 -11.23
CA MET A 1 -13.66 -7.33 -12.41
C MET A 1 -12.17 -7.10 -12.23
N VAL A 2 -11.31 -7.57 -13.15
CA VAL A 2 -9.87 -7.29 -13.04
C VAL A 2 -9.70 -5.79 -13.30
N VAL A 3 -9.23 -5.05 -12.32
CA VAL A 3 -8.93 -3.63 -12.50
C VAL A 3 -7.79 -3.55 -13.51
N ASN A 4 -8.03 -2.88 -14.62
CA ASN A 4 -6.99 -2.58 -15.61
C ASN A 4 -6.08 -1.51 -15.00
N GLU A 5 -4.78 -1.76 -14.96
CA GLU A 5 -3.77 -0.86 -14.41
C GLU A 5 -3.86 0.56 -14.99
N ASP A 6 -4.04 0.67 -16.31
CA ASP A 6 -4.19 1.96 -16.98
C ASP A 6 -5.42 2.74 -16.50
N ARG A 7 -6.53 2.05 -16.26
CA ARG A 7 -7.74 2.66 -15.72
C ARG A 7 -7.51 3.17 -14.30
N PHE A 8 -6.79 2.43 -13.49
CA PHE A 8 -6.51 2.86 -12.12
C PHE A 8 -5.53 4.05 -12.10
N LYS A 9 -4.49 4.02 -12.95
CA LYS A 9 -3.60 5.19 -13.13
C LYS A 9 -4.37 6.44 -13.51
N ALA A 10 -5.39 6.31 -14.37
CA ALA A 10 -6.28 7.42 -14.71
C ALA A 10 -7.10 7.91 -13.50
N VAL A 11 -7.64 7.00 -12.69
CA VAL A 11 -8.38 7.34 -11.46
C VAL A 11 -7.47 8.04 -10.45
N VAL A 12 -6.24 7.53 -10.25
CA VAL A 12 -5.23 8.17 -9.37
C VAL A 12 -4.93 9.58 -9.83
N LYS A 13 -4.72 9.76 -11.13
CA LYS A 13 -4.48 11.09 -11.72
C LYS A 13 -5.64 12.03 -11.43
N GLU A 14 -6.87 11.63 -11.75
CA GLU A 14 -8.08 12.45 -11.56
C GLU A 14 -8.26 12.80 -10.06
N PHE A 15 -8.05 11.83 -9.18
CA PHE A 15 -8.13 12.02 -7.74
C PHE A 15 -7.10 13.05 -7.23
N MET A 16 -5.85 13.00 -7.71
CA MET A 16 -4.79 13.92 -7.29
C MET A 16 -5.00 15.31 -7.88
N GLU A 17 -5.35 15.40 -9.16
CA GLU A 17 -5.64 16.69 -9.82
C GLU A 17 -6.89 17.36 -9.22
N GLY A 18 -7.90 16.58 -8.82
CA GLY A 18 -9.09 17.07 -8.13
C GLY A 18 -8.80 17.71 -6.76
N ARG A 19 -7.67 17.35 -6.13
CA ARG A 19 -7.13 18.00 -4.92
C ARG A 19 -6.22 19.19 -5.19
N GLY A 20 -6.04 19.55 -6.46
CA GLY A 20 -5.14 20.63 -6.88
C GLY A 20 -3.66 20.22 -6.91
N PHE A 21 -3.35 18.93 -6.86
CA PHE A 21 -2.00 18.43 -6.97
C PHE A 21 -1.61 18.27 -8.45
N ARG A 22 -0.36 18.58 -8.77
CA ARG A 22 0.15 18.36 -10.13
C ARG A 22 0.70 16.95 -10.27
N TYR A 23 0.03 16.15 -11.09
CA TYR A 23 0.45 14.80 -11.46
C TYR A 23 1.33 14.83 -12.71
N SER A 24 2.46 14.12 -12.69
CA SER A 24 3.40 14.02 -13.81
C SER A 24 3.82 12.55 -14.01
N PRO A 25 3.34 11.86 -15.05
CA PRO A 25 3.76 10.49 -15.31
C PRO A 25 5.24 10.46 -15.69
N ILE A 26 5.96 9.46 -15.23
CA ILE A 26 7.35 9.23 -15.60
C ILE A 26 7.36 8.27 -16.80
N PRO A 27 7.95 8.67 -17.94
CA PRO A 27 8.03 7.78 -19.10
C PRO A 27 8.81 6.51 -18.77
N GLU A 28 8.25 5.36 -19.11
CA GLU A 28 8.94 4.09 -18.98
C GLU A 28 10.29 4.11 -19.72
N ARG A 29 11.32 3.68 -19.05
CA ARG A 29 12.67 3.49 -19.61
C ARG A 29 13.01 2.00 -19.49
N LYS A 30 14.13 1.61 -20.15
CA LYS A 30 14.65 0.22 -20.02
C LYS A 30 15.07 -0.12 -18.60
N ASP A 31 15.34 0.90 -17.79
CA ASP A 31 15.74 0.78 -16.40
C ASP A 31 14.51 0.85 -15.47
N LEU A 32 14.72 0.48 -14.22
CA LEU A 32 13.71 0.58 -13.17
C LEU A 32 13.23 2.03 -13.02
N THR A 33 11.99 2.30 -13.38
CA THR A 33 11.37 3.62 -13.31
C THR A 33 10.09 3.57 -12.48
N PRO A 34 9.86 4.49 -11.55
CA PRO A 34 8.57 4.62 -10.87
C PRO A 34 7.50 5.18 -11.80
N ASP A 35 6.24 5.05 -11.40
CA ASP A 35 5.10 5.39 -12.25
C ASP A 35 4.93 6.89 -12.47
N PHE A 36 5.04 7.71 -11.41
CA PHE A 36 4.81 9.15 -11.53
C PHE A 36 5.46 9.97 -10.41
N GLN A 37 5.56 11.26 -10.67
CA GLN A 37 5.84 12.29 -9.68
C GLN A 37 4.54 13.04 -9.33
N LEU A 38 4.40 13.38 -8.07
CA LEU A 38 3.35 14.24 -7.55
C LEU A 38 4.00 15.50 -6.99
N PHE A 39 3.40 16.65 -7.28
CA PHE A 39 3.84 17.93 -6.75
C PHE A 39 2.69 18.57 -5.98
N VAL A 40 2.94 18.84 -4.72
CA VAL A 40 1.99 19.46 -3.80
C VAL A 40 2.62 20.75 -3.31
N TYR A 41 2.18 21.89 -3.85
CA TYR A 41 2.84 23.20 -3.70
C TYR A 41 4.30 23.12 -4.19
N ASP A 42 5.27 23.30 -3.30
CA ASP A 42 6.72 23.24 -3.53
C ASP A 42 7.35 21.90 -3.17
N GLU A 43 6.56 20.95 -2.71
CA GLU A 43 7.00 19.62 -2.32
C GLU A 43 6.88 18.62 -3.49
N GLU A 44 7.88 17.76 -3.63
CA GLU A 44 7.96 16.74 -4.66
C GLU A 44 7.91 15.33 -4.06
N TYR A 45 7.11 14.48 -4.67
CA TYR A 45 6.93 13.07 -4.27
C TYR A 45 7.16 12.17 -5.48
N THR A 46 7.99 11.15 -5.30
CA THR A 46 8.16 10.06 -6.28
C THR A 46 7.32 8.88 -5.85
N VAL A 47 6.43 8.43 -6.71
CA VAL A 47 5.42 7.43 -6.39
C VAL A 47 5.52 6.24 -7.33
N GLU A 48 5.59 5.05 -6.75
CA GLU A 48 5.45 3.78 -7.44
C GLU A 48 4.14 3.12 -7.05
N LEU A 49 3.40 2.62 -8.03
CA LEU A 49 2.09 2.00 -7.89
C LEU A 49 2.18 0.49 -8.04
N LYS A 50 1.64 -0.25 -7.10
CA LYS A 50 1.59 -1.72 -7.13
C LYS A 50 0.17 -2.23 -6.91
N PHE A 51 -0.26 -3.14 -7.78
CA PHE A 51 -1.54 -3.84 -7.65
C PHE A 51 -1.37 -5.14 -6.91
N LYS A 52 -2.31 -5.42 -6.00
CA LYS A 52 -2.35 -6.64 -5.23
C LYS A 52 -3.72 -7.27 -5.25
N GLY A 53 -3.78 -8.48 -5.77
CA GLY A 53 -4.93 -9.36 -5.77
C GLY A 53 -4.53 -10.75 -5.27
N LEU A 54 -5.50 -11.64 -5.13
CA LEU A 54 -5.22 -13.06 -4.96
C LEU A 54 -4.81 -13.67 -6.31
N SER A 55 -3.93 -14.66 -6.26
CA SER A 55 -3.65 -15.47 -7.45
C SER A 55 -4.93 -16.20 -7.94
N PRO A 56 -4.97 -16.63 -9.20
CA PRO A 56 -6.09 -17.42 -9.70
C PRO A 56 -6.37 -18.69 -8.86
N GLU A 57 -5.31 -19.33 -8.37
CA GLU A 57 -5.38 -20.52 -7.52
C GLU A 57 -5.97 -20.18 -6.14
N GLU A 58 -5.53 -19.10 -5.52
CA GLU A 58 -6.07 -18.61 -4.24
C GLU A 58 -7.55 -18.23 -4.39
N ASN A 59 -7.90 -17.47 -5.44
CA ASN A 59 -9.29 -17.10 -5.72
C ASN A 59 -10.18 -18.33 -5.88
N LYS A 60 -9.71 -19.34 -6.61
CA LYS A 60 -10.44 -20.61 -6.78
C LYS A 60 -10.59 -21.34 -5.46
N ALA A 61 -9.52 -21.50 -4.68
CA ALA A 61 -9.55 -22.18 -3.39
C ALA A 61 -10.51 -21.51 -2.40
N PHE A 62 -10.60 -20.18 -2.40
CA PHE A 62 -11.57 -19.43 -1.61
C PHE A 62 -13.00 -19.63 -2.10
N SER A 63 -13.23 -19.56 -3.42
CA SER A 63 -14.54 -19.77 -4.02
C SER A 63 -15.08 -21.17 -3.73
N ASP A 64 -14.24 -22.20 -3.89
CA ASP A 64 -14.58 -23.60 -3.60
C ASP A 64 -14.92 -23.78 -2.11
N ALA A 65 -14.12 -23.20 -1.21
CA ALA A 65 -14.33 -23.29 0.23
C ALA A 65 -15.64 -22.61 0.70
N ILE A 66 -16.03 -21.50 0.07
CA ILE A 66 -17.31 -20.84 0.33
C ILE A 66 -18.47 -21.69 -0.17
N SER A 67 -18.33 -22.30 -1.36
CA SER A 67 -19.38 -23.11 -1.99
C SER A 67 -19.63 -24.43 -1.24
N GLU A 68 -18.58 -25.09 -0.75
CA GLU A 68 -18.68 -26.40 -0.07
C GLU A 68 -19.24 -26.31 1.35
N LYS A 69 -19.06 -25.19 2.05
CA LYS A 69 -19.41 -25.06 3.48
C LYS A 69 -20.66 -24.23 3.76
N GLY A 70 -21.46 -23.92 2.76
CA GLY A 70 -22.74 -23.23 2.95
C GLY A 70 -22.63 -21.86 3.61
N GLY A 71 -21.51 -21.14 3.42
CA GLY A 71 -21.32 -19.79 3.93
C GLY A 71 -20.72 -19.71 5.35
N ASP A 72 -20.24 -20.83 5.90
CA ASP A 72 -19.47 -20.78 7.15
C ASP A 72 -18.18 -19.96 6.95
N GLU A 73 -18.05 -18.89 7.73
CA GLU A 73 -16.95 -17.93 7.72
C GLU A 73 -15.59 -18.60 7.83
N LYS A 74 -14.94 -18.87 6.70
CA LYS A 74 -13.48 -18.97 6.72
C LYS A 74 -12.96 -17.54 6.80
N ALA A 75 -12.63 -17.12 8.00
CA ALA A 75 -11.96 -15.86 8.21
C ALA A 75 -10.72 -15.79 7.32
N PHE A 76 -10.63 -14.76 6.50
CA PHE A 76 -9.42 -14.45 5.74
C PHE A 76 -8.37 -13.99 6.76
N PRO A 77 -7.29 -14.74 7.02
CA PRO A 77 -6.36 -14.39 8.07
C PRO A 77 -5.67 -13.06 7.73
N ILE A 78 -5.80 -12.08 8.61
CA ILE A 78 -5.05 -10.85 8.54
C ILE A 78 -3.66 -11.12 9.11
N ALA A 79 -2.66 -11.19 8.23
CA ALA A 79 -1.29 -11.54 8.62
C ALA A 79 -0.27 -10.92 7.65
N TYR A 80 0.99 -10.91 8.06
CA TYR A 80 2.12 -10.59 7.20
C TYR A 80 2.17 -11.52 5.99
N ARG A 81 2.45 -10.96 4.79
CA ARG A 81 2.55 -11.72 3.54
C ARG A 81 3.83 -11.42 2.77
N ASN A 82 4.63 -12.46 2.55
CA ASN A 82 5.89 -12.36 1.79
C ASN A 82 5.70 -11.77 0.37
N SER A 83 4.61 -12.10 -0.32
CA SER A 83 4.32 -11.56 -1.65
C SER A 83 4.15 -10.03 -1.66
N PHE A 84 3.65 -9.46 -0.56
CA PHE A 84 3.54 -8.01 -0.40
C PHE A 84 4.89 -7.37 -0.10
N ALA A 85 5.73 -8.05 0.72
CA ALA A 85 7.07 -7.60 1.00
C ALA A 85 7.95 -7.57 -0.27
N ILE A 86 7.86 -8.58 -1.13
CA ILE A 86 8.57 -8.62 -2.42
C ILE A 86 8.17 -7.41 -3.28
N SER A 87 6.88 -7.13 -3.40
CA SER A 87 6.42 -5.98 -4.22
C SER A 87 6.78 -4.63 -3.62
N PHE A 88 6.81 -4.54 -2.30
CA PHE A 88 7.29 -3.34 -1.61
C PHE A 88 8.78 -3.10 -1.93
N GLU A 89 9.61 -4.14 -1.88
CA GLU A 89 11.03 -4.06 -2.20
C GLU A 89 11.29 -3.73 -3.67
N GLU A 90 10.48 -4.28 -4.59
CA GLU A 90 10.55 -3.94 -6.02
C GLU A 90 10.24 -2.47 -6.27
N GLY A 91 9.15 -1.97 -5.69
CA GLY A 91 8.76 -0.56 -5.83
C GLY A 91 9.79 0.40 -5.21
N LYS A 92 10.33 0.03 -4.04
CA LYS A 92 11.42 0.79 -3.42
C LYS A 92 12.62 0.90 -4.38
N ARG A 93 13.06 -0.22 -4.98
CA ARG A 93 14.20 -0.22 -5.93
C ARG A 93 13.96 0.68 -7.15
N GLN A 94 12.73 0.73 -7.67
CA GLN A 94 12.37 1.62 -8.77
C GLN A 94 12.52 3.10 -8.36
N ILE A 95 11.99 3.47 -7.20
CA ILE A 95 12.09 4.83 -6.66
C ILE A 95 13.57 5.21 -6.40
N GLU A 96 14.34 4.33 -5.78
CA GLU A 96 15.76 4.60 -5.47
C GLU A 96 16.62 4.75 -6.73
N ALA A 97 16.33 3.97 -7.78
CA ALA A 97 17.04 4.08 -9.05
C ALA A 97 16.75 5.41 -9.76
N PHE A 98 15.53 5.93 -9.63
CA PHE A 98 15.10 7.18 -10.24
C PHE A 98 15.60 8.42 -9.48
N ASP A 99 15.50 8.41 -8.15
CA ASP A 99 15.90 9.50 -7.26
C ASP A 99 16.96 9.03 -6.23
N PRO A 100 18.20 8.74 -6.69
CA PRO A 100 19.27 8.22 -5.82
C PRO A 100 19.70 9.25 -4.76
N GLU A 101 19.57 10.55 -5.05
CA GLU A 101 19.92 11.64 -4.13
C GLU A 101 18.82 11.95 -3.11
N ARG A 102 17.65 11.29 -3.23
CA ARG A 102 16.50 11.47 -2.33
C ARG A 102 16.04 12.92 -2.24
N ARG A 103 15.85 13.56 -3.38
CA ARG A 103 15.36 14.94 -3.48
C ARG A 103 13.89 15.04 -3.15
N SER A 104 13.10 14.05 -3.60
CA SER A 104 11.67 13.93 -3.35
C SER A 104 11.34 13.11 -2.09
N PHE A 105 10.12 13.21 -1.60
CA PHE A 105 9.56 12.21 -0.70
C PHE A 105 9.25 10.95 -1.49
N ARG A 106 9.46 9.78 -0.87
CA ARG A 106 9.35 8.46 -1.52
C ARG A 106 8.12 7.73 -1.03
N LEU A 107 7.19 7.47 -1.93
CA LEU A 107 5.92 6.83 -1.63
C LEU A 107 5.71 5.56 -2.45
N LEU A 108 5.16 4.55 -1.80
CA LEU A 108 4.55 3.42 -2.48
C LEU A 108 3.03 3.57 -2.42
N TRP A 109 2.36 3.32 -3.54
CA TRP A 109 0.90 3.24 -3.58
C TRP A 109 0.49 1.80 -3.85
N LEU A 110 -0.10 1.15 -2.86
CA LEU A 110 -0.52 -0.24 -2.92
C LEU A 110 -2.03 -0.30 -3.08
N HIS A 111 -2.50 -0.82 -4.22
CA HIS A 111 -3.92 -0.99 -4.48
C HIS A 111 -4.34 -2.44 -4.35
N ALA A 112 -5.22 -2.73 -3.40
CA ALA A 112 -5.83 -4.04 -3.23
C ALA A 112 -7.01 -4.20 -4.18
N THR A 113 -7.02 -5.26 -5.00
CA THR A 113 -8.03 -5.47 -6.03
C THR A 113 -8.66 -6.86 -5.98
N GLY A 114 -9.87 -6.99 -6.55
CA GLY A 114 -10.61 -8.23 -6.68
C GLY A 114 -11.63 -8.47 -5.57
N THR A 115 -12.26 -9.63 -5.60
CA THR A 115 -13.37 -10.00 -4.69
C THR A 115 -13.02 -9.84 -3.20
N PHE A 116 -11.75 -9.99 -2.84
CA PHE A 116 -11.27 -9.91 -1.47
C PHE A 116 -10.42 -8.65 -1.22
N SER A 117 -10.64 -7.59 -2.00
CA SER A 117 -9.86 -6.34 -1.94
C SER A 117 -9.76 -5.77 -0.51
N ARG A 118 -10.84 -5.80 0.25
CA ARG A 118 -10.85 -5.34 1.65
C ARG A 118 -9.96 -6.18 2.56
N ALA A 119 -9.97 -7.51 2.42
CA ALA A 119 -9.11 -8.38 3.21
C ALA A 119 -7.64 -8.22 2.82
N ILE A 120 -7.36 -8.04 1.52
CA ILE A 120 -6.01 -7.75 1.01
C ILE A 120 -5.53 -6.39 1.54
N TYR A 121 -6.37 -5.38 1.56
CA TYR A 121 -6.09 -4.07 2.15
C TYR A 121 -5.63 -4.18 3.61
N HIS A 122 -6.35 -4.95 4.43
CA HIS A 122 -5.96 -5.19 5.81
C HIS A 122 -4.64 -5.96 5.93
N ASN A 123 -4.39 -6.93 5.04
CA ASN A 123 -3.13 -7.66 5.00
C ASN A 123 -1.94 -6.79 4.56
N LEU A 124 -2.13 -5.88 3.60
CA LEU A 124 -1.14 -4.88 3.22
C LEU A 124 -0.75 -4.03 4.43
N ARG A 125 -1.75 -3.49 5.11
CA ARG A 125 -1.54 -2.70 6.34
C ARG A 125 -0.80 -3.51 7.41
N SER A 126 -1.21 -4.76 7.66
CA SER A 126 -0.53 -5.66 8.60
C SER A 126 0.93 -5.89 8.24
N THR A 127 1.21 -6.10 6.95
CA THR A 127 2.58 -6.34 6.47
C THR A 127 3.46 -5.09 6.63
N ILE A 128 2.91 -3.91 6.30
CA ILE A 128 3.63 -2.64 6.41
C ILE A 128 4.00 -2.33 7.86
N PHE A 129 3.05 -2.48 8.78
CA PHE A 129 3.23 -2.15 10.19
C PHE A 129 3.72 -3.31 11.06
N GLY A 130 3.73 -4.54 10.53
CA GLY A 130 4.06 -5.73 11.33
C GLY A 130 3.06 -5.95 12.46
N THR A 131 1.75 -5.90 12.16
CA THR A 131 0.72 -6.00 13.19
C THR A 131 0.41 -7.43 13.57
N GLU A 132 0.06 -7.64 14.84
CA GLU A 132 -0.52 -8.88 15.37
C GLU A 132 -1.79 -8.56 16.15
N THR A 133 -2.79 -9.44 16.08
CA THR A 133 -4.06 -9.29 16.79
C THR A 133 -4.19 -10.33 17.87
N PHE A 134 -4.29 -9.91 19.11
CA PHE A 134 -4.48 -10.76 20.27
C PHE A 134 -5.94 -10.77 20.71
N MET A 135 -6.46 -11.95 21.02
CA MET A 135 -7.75 -12.13 21.69
C MET A 135 -7.50 -12.39 23.18
N SER A 136 -8.12 -11.61 24.04
CA SER A 136 -8.11 -11.92 25.48
C SER A 136 -9.12 -13.03 25.77
N ARG A 137 -8.74 -13.99 26.63
CA ARG A 137 -9.67 -15.02 27.12
C ARG A 137 -10.73 -14.47 28.09
N ASP A 138 -10.38 -13.39 28.77
CA ASP A 138 -11.18 -12.84 29.86
C ASP A 138 -11.99 -11.60 29.46
N PHE A 139 -11.83 -11.13 28.22
CA PHE A 139 -12.48 -9.92 27.73
C PHE A 139 -12.95 -10.11 26.30
N ASP A 140 -14.16 -9.63 25.99
CA ASP A 140 -14.77 -9.67 24.66
C ASP A 140 -14.18 -8.59 23.71
N TYR A 141 -12.87 -8.39 23.77
CA TYR A 141 -12.22 -7.46 22.85
C TYR A 141 -10.94 -8.05 22.24
N THR A 142 -10.59 -7.54 21.08
CA THR A 142 -9.33 -7.81 20.40
C THR A 142 -8.41 -6.61 20.51
N LEU A 143 -7.11 -6.87 20.69
CA LEU A 143 -6.06 -5.86 20.73
C LEU A 143 -5.14 -6.04 19.53
N THR A 144 -5.03 -5.01 18.67
CA THR A 144 -4.06 -4.99 17.58
C THR A 144 -2.79 -4.30 18.03
N CYS A 145 -1.70 -5.04 18.06
CA CYS A 145 -0.36 -4.53 18.36
C CYS A 145 0.35 -4.21 17.04
N TYR A 146 0.85 -2.98 16.92
CA TYR A 146 1.69 -2.53 15.80
C TYR A 146 3.16 -2.83 16.10
N PHE A 147 3.93 -3.09 15.03
CA PHE A 147 5.38 -3.37 15.12
C PHE A 147 5.72 -4.59 15.98
N PHE A 148 4.79 -5.54 16.08
CA PHE A 148 4.98 -6.79 16.80
C PHE A 148 5.86 -7.79 16.04
N HIS A 149 5.69 -7.85 14.73
CA HIS A 149 6.49 -8.64 13.80
C HIS A 149 7.40 -7.75 12.94
N GLU A 150 8.13 -8.37 12.01
CA GLU A 150 8.91 -7.65 11.02
C GLU A 150 8.02 -6.67 10.26
N SER A 151 8.23 -5.39 10.50
CA SER A 151 7.56 -4.31 9.82
C SER A 151 8.37 -3.90 8.59
N LEU A 152 7.72 -3.76 7.43
CA LEU A 152 8.40 -3.24 6.24
C LEU A 152 8.92 -1.81 6.48
N PHE A 153 8.21 -1.02 7.24
CA PHE A 153 8.66 0.31 7.61
C PHE A 153 9.94 0.30 8.47
N PHE A 154 10.07 -0.68 9.36
CA PHE A 154 11.28 -0.82 10.17
C PHE A 154 12.51 -1.17 9.32
N THR A 155 12.33 -2.03 8.31
CA THR A 155 13.42 -2.48 7.42
C THR A 155 13.71 -1.51 6.28
N HIS A 156 12.71 -0.71 5.85
CA HIS A 156 12.80 0.18 4.68
C HIS A 156 12.70 1.67 5.06
N LYS A 157 13.70 2.16 5.80
CA LYS A 157 13.76 3.55 6.31
C LYS A 157 13.94 4.62 5.22
N ASP A 158 14.10 4.21 3.97
CA ASP A 158 14.23 5.10 2.82
C ASP A 158 12.89 5.34 2.10
N ILE A 159 11.80 4.70 2.54
CA ILE A 159 10.43 4.99 2.13
C ILE A 159 9.79 5.86 3.21
N ASP A 160 9.19 6.98 2.82
CA ASP A 160 8.61 7.96 3.75
C ASP A 160 7.17 7.61 4.14
N GLY A 161 6.43 7.00 3.21
CA GLY A 161 5.07 6.55 3.47
C GLY A 161 4.54 5.59 2.41
N THR A 162 3.35 5.08 2.68
CA THR A 162 2.63 4.20 1.75
C THR A 162 1.17 4.60 1.71
N ILE A 163 0.63 4.80 0.52
CA ILE A 163 -0.81 4.95 0.30
C ILE A 163 -1.38 3.56 0.06
N ILE A 164 -2.43 3.19 0.79
CA ILE A 164 -3.14 1.93 0.59
C ILE A 164 -4.56 2.25 0.16
N THR A 165 -4.99 1.62 -0.92
CA THR A 165 -6.37 1.72 -1.44
C THR A 165 -6.93 0.34 -1.75
N ASN A 166 -8.25 0.24 -1.92
CA ASN A 166 -8.92 -0.96 -2.40
C ASN A 166 -10.04 -0.61 -3.38
N ASP A 167 -10.69 -1.64 -3.92
CA ASP A 167 -11.83 -1.49 -4.84
C ASP A 167 -13.10 -0.96 -4.15
N ASP A 168 -13.16 -0.94 -2.80
CA ASP A 168 -14.28 -0.48 -1.98
C ASP A 168 -14.11 1.00 -1.54
N GLU A 169 -13.22 1.75 -2.19
CA GLU A 169 -12.93 3.16 -1.95
C GLU A 169 -12.27 3.47 -0.59
N ASP A 170 -11.80 2.46 0.14
CA ASP A 170 -10.96 2.70 1.30
C ASP A 170 -9.62 3.33 0.85
N LEU A 171 -9.20 4.37 1.56
CA LEU A 171 -7.96 5.09 1.30
C LEU A 171 -7.27 5.45 2.61
N GLN A 172 -6.00 5.13 2.73
CA GLN A 172 -5.19 5.47 3.90
C GLN A 172 -3.78 5.86 3.50
N LEU A 173 -3.30 6.99 4.00
CA LEU A 173 -1.87 7.30 4.03
C LEU A 173 -1.25 6.71 5.30
N CYS A 174 -0.29 5.82 5.13
CA CYS A 174 0.49 5.21 6.19
C CYS A 174 1.86 5.88 6.25
N VAL A 175 2.13 6.62 7.31
CA VAL A 175 3.42 7.30 7.51
C VAL A 175 4.42 6.31 8.10
N ASN A 176 5.66 6.31 7.59
CA ASN A 176 6.74 5.48 8.11
C ASN A 176 7.44 6.17 9.30
N PRO A 177 7.23 5.71 10.54
CA PRO A 177 7.83 6.34 11.72
C PRO A 177 9.35 6.12 11.82
N TYR A 178 9.90 5.24 10.98
CA TYR A 178 11.34 4.95 10.91
C TYR A 178 12.03 5.62 9.73
N SER A 179 11.29 6.39 8.92
CA SER A 179 11.88 7.15 7.82
C SER A 179 12.93 8.14 8.34
N LYS A 180 14.01 8.28 7.57
CA LYS A 180 15.02 9.30 7.81
C LYS A 180 14.49 10.73 7.70
N ARG A 181 13.33 10.91 7.06
CA ARG A 181 12.63 12.18 6.85
C ARG A 181 11.29 12.24 7.59
N TYR A 182 11.11 11.42 8.62
CA TYR A 182 9.83 11.31 9.34
C TYR A 182 9.26 12.67 9.76
N ASN A 183 10.08 13.50 10.42
CA ASN A 183 9.62 14.81 10.91
C ASN A 183 9.20 15.74 9.78
N ASP A 184 9.96 15.77 8.68
CA ASP A 184 9.62 16.58 7.50
C ASP A 184 8.33 16.05 6.84
N PHE A 185 8.19 14.71 6.80
CA PHE A 185 7.05 14.09 6.12
C PHE A 185 5.74 14.24 6.87
N ILE A 186 5.71 14.15 8.21
CA ILE A 186 4.47 14.37 8.99
C ILE A 186 3.96 15.81 8.92
N GLU A 187 4.83 16.77 8.61
CA GLU A 187 4.50 18.19 8.47
C GLU A 187 4.26 18.59 6.99
N CYS A 188 4.37 17.64 6.05
CA CYS A 188 4.22 17.92 4.63
C CYS A 188 2.76 18.16 4.22
N LYS A 189 2.58 18.88 3.12
CA LYS A 189 1.23 19.25 2.61
C LYS A 189 0.40 18.05 2.16
N LEU A 190 1.05 16.96 1.75
CA LEU A 190 0.34 15.72 1.44
C LEU A 190 -0.32 15.15 2.70
N CYS A 191 0.38 15.09 3.84
CA CYS A 191 -0.18 14.60 5.10
C CYS A 191 -1.33 15.46 5.62
N GLU A 192 -1.30 16.77 5.38
CA GLU A 192 -2.41 17.68 5.72
C GLU A 192 -3.67 17.43 4.88
N SER A 193 -3.53 16.75 3.74
CA SER A 193 -4.59 16.53 2.76
C SER A 193 -5.33 15.20 2.90
N PHE A 194 -4.80 14.28 3.74
CA PHE A 194 -5.36 12.95 4.02
C PHE A 194 -5.96 12.88 5.41
#